data_7da2ab2d64f668d81b4d03be1f6d4be8
#
_entry.id   7da2ab2d64f668d81b4d03be1f6d4be8
#
_cell.length_a   1.000
_cell.length_b   1.000
_cell.length_c   1.000
_cell.angle_alpha   90.00
_cell.angle_beta   90.00
_cell.angle_gamma   90.00
#
_symmetry.space_group_name_H-M   'P 1'
#
loop_
_entity.id
_entity.type
_entity.pdbx_description
1 polymer ?
#
loop_
_entity_poly.entity_id
_entity_poly.type
_entity_poly.pdbx_seq_one_letter_code
_entity_poly.pdbx_strand_id
1 'polypeptide(L)'
;MKHQFAKQLRRFAGQVGFPGPVGFARQFQFVAMVAFALSIAIMPSFLKAAPAEVPSVVGDWKGAMSAGGDTYHLVIHIAQEKDGSLSGNMISTDQSPTPIAFDKIEFKDPALHFEITAIGGIYDGSLNKDKSEIAGHWKQSGQDLELSLTRSK
;
A
#
# COMPACT_ATOMS: atom_id res chain seq x y z
N MET A 1 -17.51 14.29 -34.50
CA MET A 1 -18.41 13.88 -33.41
C MET A 1 -18.20 14.73 -32.14
N LYS A 2 -18.10 16.06 -32.24
CA LYS A 2 -17.85 16.93 -31.05
C LYS A 2 -18.96 17.97 -30.79
N HIS A 3 -20.12 17.88 -31.45
CA HIS A 3 -21.18 18.89 -31.35
C HIS A 3 -22.48 18.42 -30.65
N GLN A 4 -22.56 17.20 -30.19
CA GLN A 4 -23.77 16.68 -29.51
C GLN A 4 -23.73 16.79 -27.97
N PHE A 5 -22.59 17.03 -27.38
CA PHE A 5 -22.47 17.07 -25.92
C PHE A 5 -22.85 18.41 -25.26
N ALA A 6 -22.91 19.47 -26.06
CA ALA A 6 -23.20 20.82 -25.55
C ALA A 6 -24.69 21.16 -25.44
N LYS A 7 -25.59 20.31 -25.96
CA LYS A 7 -27.05 20.57 -25.99
C LYS A 7 -27.83 20.00 -24.81
N GLN A 8 -27.26 19.13 -24.01
CA GLN A 8 -27.97 18.51 -22.88
C GLN A 8 -27.84 19.27 -21.54
N LEU A 9 -26.92 20.20 -21.43
CA LEU A 9 -26.69 20.94 -20.17
C LEU A 9 -27.55 22.21 -20.00
N ARG A 10 -28.38 22.56 -20.98
CA ARG A 10 -29.26 23.75 -20.93
C ARG A 10 -30.73 23.48 -20.54
N ARG A 11 -31.09 22.25 -20.20
CA ARG A 11 -32.50 21.90 -19.88
C ARG A 11 -32.81 21.72 -18.39
N PHE A 12 -31.82 21.90 -17.49
CA PHE A 12 -32.05 21.77 -16.04
C PHE A 12 -31.97 23.06 -15.23
N ALA A 13 -31.92 24.23 -15.89
CA ALA A 13 -31.94 25.52 -15.20
C ALA A 13 -33.29 26.22 -15.47
N GLY A 14 -34.35 25.76 -14.83
CA GLY A 14 -35.62 26.42 -14.95
C GLY A 14 -36.75 25.63 -14.33
N GLN A 15 -36.88 25.66 -13.02
CA GLN A 15 -38.14 25.56 -12.27
C GLN A 15 -37.86 25.28 -10.77
N VAL A 16 -37.60 26.31 -10.05
CA VAL A 16 -37.96 26.34 -8.61
C VAL A 16 -38.56 27.74 -8.37
N GLY A 17 -39.88 27.82 -8.47
CA GLY A 17 -40.63 29.00 -8.07
C GLY A 17 -40.62 29.14 -6.53
N PHE A 18 -40.29 30.35 -6.07
CA PHE A 18 -40.48 30.75 -4.68
C PHE A 18 -41.94 31.22 -4.52
N PRO A 19 -42.70 30.74 -3.53
CA PRO A 19 -43.89 31.43 -3.06
C PRO A 19 -43.45 32.48 -2.02
N GLY A 20 -43.90 33.71 -2.26
CA GLY A 20 -43.68 34.88 -1.46
C GLY A 20 -44.47 34.92 -0.12
N PRO A 21 -44.32 36.00 0.66
CA PRO A 21 -44.67 36.02 2.07
C PRO A 21 -46.13 36.32 2.31
N VAL A 22 -46.82 35.49 3.09
CA VAL A 22 -48.07 35.85 3.77
C VAL A 22 -47.81 36.00 5.25
N GLY A 23 -47.93 37.23 5.68
CA GLY A 23 -47.88 37.58 7.09
C GLY A 23 -49.09 37.07 7.86
N PHE A 24 -48.86 36.62 9.06
CA PHE A 24 -49.85 36.67 10.15
C PHE A 24 -49.12 36.94 11.48
N ALA A 25 -49.43 38.12 12.00
CA ALA A 25 -49.15 38.50 13.36
C ALA A 25 -50.09 37.79 14.34
N ARG A 26 -49.60 37.53 15.50
CA ARG A 26 -50.23 37.40 16.84
C ARG A 26 -49.83 36.05 17.48
N GLN A 27 -49.27 36.04 18.61
CA GLN A 27 -49.68 36.39 19.93
C GLN A 27 -48.72 35.81 20.98
N PHE A 28 -48.39 36.58 21.91
CA PHE A 28 -47.68 36.31 23.15
C PHE A 28 -47.97 34.97 23.80
N GLN A 29 -46.91 34.26 24.27
CA GLN A 29 -46.93 33.72 25.64
C GLN A 29 -45.50 33.42 26.12
N PHE A 30 -45.14 34.02 27.23
CA PHE A 30 -43.95 33.76 28.02
C PHE A 30 -44.01 32.33 28.57
N VAL A 31 -43.06 31.50 28.25
CA VAL A 31 -42.65 30.38 29.07
C VAL A 31 -41.14 30.42 29.15
N ALA A 32 -40.65 30.82 30.31
CA ALA A 32 -39.25 30.66 30.65
C ALA A 32 -38.92 29.17 30.74
N MET A 33 -38.21 28.65 29.79
CA MET A 33 -37.57 27.33 29.90
C MET A 33 -36.07 27.54 29.97
N VAL A 34 -35.54 27.14 31.12
CA VAL A 34 -34.13 27.03 31.46
C VAL A 34 -33.44 26.20 30.40
N ALA A 35 -32.70 26.82 29.51
CA ALA A 35 -31.81 26.12 28.57
C ALA A 35 -30.59 25.63 29.36
N PHE A 36 -30.63 24.37 29.74
CA PHE A 36 -29.46 23.61 30.21
C PHE A 36 -28.56 23.39 28.99
N ALA A 37 -27.61 24.30 28.81
CA ALA A 37 -26.60 24.15 27.75
C ALA A 37 -25.71 22.96 28.08
N LEU A 38 -26.02 21.82 27.48
CA LEU A 38 -25.16 20.67 27.49
C LEU A 38 -23.99 20.94 26.52
N SER A 39 -22.95 21.55 27.04
CA SER A 39 -21.68 21.73 26.34
C SER A 39 -21.04 20.37 26.15
N ILE A 40 -21.30 19.74 25.02
CA ILE A 40 -20.54 18.57 24.59
C ILE A 40 -19.16 19.09 24.20
N ALA A 41 -18.20 18.95 25.10
CA ALA A 41 -16.79 19.15 24.81
C ALA A 41 -16.37 18.08 23.82
N ILE A 42 -16.32 18.43 22.54
CA ILE A 42 -15.66 17.62 21.51
C ILE A 42 -14.17 17.66 21.83
N MET A 43 -13.70 16.71 22.63
CA MET A 43 -12.26 16.50 22.77
C MET A 43 -11.73 15.97 21.44
N PRO A 44 -10.79 16.65 20.79
CA PRO A 44 -10.08 16.07 19.67
C PRO A 44 -9.31 14.86 20.20
N SER A 45 -9.80 13.67 19.89
CA SER A 45 -9.04 12.44 20.11
C SER A 45 -7.84 12.52 19.16
N PHE A 46 -6.69 12.95 19.68
CA PHE A 46 -5.42 12.75 19.01
C PHE A 46 -5.22 11.23 18.91
N LEU A 47 -5.63 10.65 17.80
CA LEU A 47 -5.19 9.32 17.44
C LEU A 47 -3.67 9.40 17.33
N LYS A 48 -2.96 9.00 18.38
CA LYS A 48 -1.53 8.76 18.34
C LYS A 48 -1.36 7.62 17.35
N ALA A 49 -0.86 7.94 16.14
CA ALA A 49 -0.49 6.94 15.16
C ALA A 49 0.44 5.95 15.88
N ALA A 50 0.05 4.67 15.90
CA ALA A 50 0.94 3.62 16.37
C ALA A 50 2.22 3.68 15.53
N PRO A 51 3.41 3.46 16.10
CA PRO A 51 4.63 3.34 15.32
C PRO A 51 4.39 2.31 14.22
N ALA A 52 4.70 2.66 12.98
CA ALA A 52 4.60 1.70 11.87
C ALA A 52 5.49 0.51 12.23
N GLU A 53 4.88 -0.66 12.37
CA GLU A 53 5.59 -1.89 12.69
C GLU A 53 6.48 -2.22 11.50
N VAL A 54 7.78 -2.43 11.75
CA VAL A 54 8.74 -2.82 10.70
C VAL A 54 8.36 -4.21 10.20
N PRO A 55 8.07 -4.37 8.89
CA PRO A 55 7.69 -5.66 8.35
C PRO A 55 8.73 -6.73 8.65
N SER A 56 8.28 -7.90 9.03
CA SER A 56 9.13 -9.01 9.45
C SER A 56 10.08 -9.52 8.35
N VAL A 57 9.88 -9.09 7.10
CA VAL A 57 10.72 -9.42 5.94
C VAL A 57 11.95 -8.51 5.79
N VAL A 58 11.99 -7.36 6.48
CA VAL A 58 13.12 -6.41 6.41
C VAL A 58 14.39 -7.06 6.96
N GLY A 59 15.51 -6.87 6.26
CA GLY A 59 16.82 -7.40 6.58
C GLY A 59 17.53 -8.05 5.40
N ASP A 60 18.61 -8.77 5.71
CA ASP A 60 19.43 -9.44 4.72
C ASP A 60 19.11 -10.93 4.63
N TRP A 61 19.03 -11.41 3.41
CA TRP A 61 18.70 -12.78 3.09
C TRP A 61 19.72 -13.38 2.15
N LYS A 62 20.01 -14.67 2.30
CA LYS A 62 20.90 -15.44 1.42
C LYS A 62 20.19 -16.64 0.87
N GLY A 63 20.41 -16.93 -0.39
CA GLY A 63 19.90 -18.11 -1.05
C GLY A 63 20.80 -18.58 -2.16
N ALA A 64 20.49 -19.75 -2.69
CA ALA A 64 21.14 -20.29 -3.87
C ALA A 64 20.09 -20.91 -4.79
N MET A 65 20.25 -20.73 -6.07
CA MET A 65 19.42 -21.38 -7.09
C MET A 65 20.28 -22.08 -8.12
N SER A 66 19.77 -23.16 -8.72
CA SER A 66 20.46 -23.89 -9.77
C SER A 66 19.80 -23.66 -11.11
N ALA A 67 20.58 -23.22 -12.09
CA ALA A 67 20.12 -23.00 -13.46
C ALA A 67 21.20 -23.45 -14.47
N GLY A 68 20.80 -24.18 -15.49
CA GLY A 68 21.73 -24.62 -16.53
C GLY A 68 22.85 -25.57 -16.09
N GLY A 69 22.77 -26.13 -14.88
CA GLY A 69 23.82 -26.99 -14.28
C GLY A 69 24.76 -26.22 -13.35
N ASP A 70 24.65 -24.91 -13.28
CA ASP A 70 25.43 -24.05 -12.37
C ASP A 70 24.59 -23.65 -11.13
N THR A 71 25.27 -23.36 -10.04
CA THR A 71 24.65 -22.82 -8.81
C THR A 71 25.01 -21.35 -8.67
N TYR A 72 23.99 -20.52 -8.45
CA TYR A 72 24.13 -19.07 -8.24
C TYR A 72 23.76 -18.71 -6.83
N HIS A 73 24.70 -18.08 -6.09
CA HIS A 73 24.46 -17.59 -4.75
C HIS A 73 23.96 -16.15 -4.80
N LEU A 74 22.89 -15.88 -4.06
CA LEU A 74 22.21 -14.61 -4.04
C LEU A 74 22.23 -14.02 -2.64
N VAL A 75 22.43 -12.71 -2.58
CA VAL A 75 22.20 -11.90 -1.38
C VAL A 75 21.08 -10.91 -1.72
N ILE A 76 20.06 -10.86 -0.89
CA ILE A 76 18.91 -9.99 -1.03
C ILE A 76 18.85 -9.08 0.18
N HIS A 77 18.81 -7.79 -0.06
CA HIS A 77 18.63 -6.77 0.96
C HIS A 77 17.24 -6.16 0.84
N ILE A 78 16.48 -6.15 1.93
CA ILE A 78 15.14 -5.54 2.00
C ILE A 78 15.13 -4.49 3.11
N ALA A 79 14.73 -3.27 2.77
CA ALA A 79 14.63 -2.15 3.69
C ALA A 79 13.21 -1.57 3.71
N GLN A 80 12.86 -0.90 4.80
CA GLN A 80 11.65 -0.08 4.87
C GLN A 80 12.04 1.39 4.75
N GLU A 81 11.37 2.08 3.83
CA GLU A 81 11.52 3.52 3.62
C GLU A 81 10.76 4.32 4.68
N LYS A 82 11.04 5.62 4.76
CA LYS A 82 10.42 6.53 5.75
C LYS A 82 8.90 6.65 5.59
N ASP A 83 8.39 6.43 4.39
CA ASP A 83 6.96 6.46 4.07
C ASP A 83 6.26 5.11 4.35
N GLY A 84 7.02 4.10 4.81
CA GLY A 84 6.51 2.77 5.12
C GLY A 84 6.54 1.79 3.94
N SER A 85 6.89 2.24 2.73
CA SER A 85 7.10 1.36 1.58
C SER A 85 8.34 0.48 1.76
N LEU A 86 8.41 -0.60 0.99
CA LEU A 86 9.60 -1.45 0.95
C LEU A 86 10.46 -1.10 -0.25
N SER A 87 11.76 -1.18 -0.07
CA SER A 87 12.76 -1.16 -1.13
C SER A 87 13.70 -2.34 -0.98
N GLY A 88 14.47 -2.65 -2.00
CA GLY A 88 15.45 -3.70 -1.90
C GLY A 88 16.30 -3.87 -3.15
N ASN A 89 17.27 -4.76 -3.04
CA ASN A 89 18.14 -5.13 -4.14
C ASN A 89 18.60 -6.58 -4.02
N MET A 90 19.12 -7.11 -5.12
CA MET A 90 19.71 -8.44 -5.22
C MET A 90 21.14 -8.34 -5.74
N ILE A 91 22.02 -9.14 -5.18
CA ILE A 91 23.40 -9.35 -5.65
C ILE A 91 23.55 -10.84 -5.96
N SER A 92 24.01 -11.18 -7.18
CA SER A 92 24.50 -12.52 -7.50
C SER A 92 25.99 -12.54 -7.31
N THR A 93 26.45 -13.14 -6.21
CA THR A 93 27.87 -13.08 -5.81
C THR A 93 28.80 -13.80 -6.77
N ASP A 94 28.28 -14.76 -7.55
CA ASP A 94 29.04 -15.53 -8.53
C ASP A 94 29.12 -14.80 -9.89
N GLN A 95 28.23 -13.86 -10.16
CA GLN A 95 28.16 -13.18 -11.45
C GLN A 95 28.67 -11.73 -11.38
N SER A 96 28.22 -10.95 -10.38
CA SER A 96 28.59 -9.55 -10.24
C SER A 96 28.37 -9.08 -8.81
N PRO A 97 29.29 -8.31 -8.22
CA PRO A 97 29.08 -7.67 -6.93
C PRO A 97 28.14 -6.45 -7.00
N THR A 98 27.70 -6.07 -8.20
CA THR A 98 26.85 -4.90 -8.37
C THR A 98 25.41 -5.25 -8.00
N PRO A 99 24.81 -4.52 -7.03
CA PRO A 99 23.43 -4.75 -6.67
C PRO A 99 22.48 -4.31 -7.79
N ILE A 100 21.43 -5.09 -8.00
CA ILE A 100 20.33 -4.79 -8.93
C ILE A 100 19.11 -4.45 -8.07
N ALA A 101 18.62 -3.22 -8.18
CA ALA A 101 17.46 -2.76 -7.42
C ALA A 101 16.17 -3.47 -7.87
N PHE A 102 15.25 -3.65 -6.93
CA PHE A 102 13.90 -4.08 -7.25
C PHE A 102 13.10 -2.93 -7.85
N ASP A 103 12.39 -3.20 -8.94
CA ASP A 103 11.43 -2.25 -9.50
C ASP A 103 10.11 -2.28 -8.72
N LYS A 104 9.78 -3.44 -8.15
CA LYS A 104 8.60 -3.64 -7.33
C LYS A 104 8.92 -4.60 -6.18
N ILE A 105 8.41 -4.30 -4.99
CA ILE A 105 8.41 -5.21 -3.85
C ILE A 105 7.14 -5.03 -3.05
N GLU A 106 6.49 -6.14 -2.71
CA GLU A 106 5.29 -6.19 -1.89
C GLU A 106 5.44 -7.30 -0.84
N PHE A 107 5.07 -6.99 0.39
CA PHE A 107 4.97 -7.97 1.45
C PHE A 107 3.58 -7.92 2.08
N LYS A 108 2.87 -9.04 2.01
CA LYS A 108 1.59 -9.28 2.68
C LYS A 108 1.73 -10.55 3.48
N ASP A 109 2.12 -10.41 4.74
CA ASP A 109 2.48 -11.52 5.62
C ASP A 109 1.54 -12.74 5.43
N PRO A 110 2.07 -13.91 5.09
CA PRO A 110 3.50 -14.26 4.93
C PRO A 110 4.07 -14.09 3.50
N ALA A 111 3.30 -13.61 2.53
CA ALA A 111 3.67 -13.59 1.12
C ALA A 111 4.63 -12.41 0.78
N LEU A 112 5.78 -12.73 0.20
CA LEU A 112 6.73 -11.80 -0.39
C LEU A 112 6.73 -11.93 -1.90
N HIS A 113 6.62 -10.79 -2.59
CA HIS A 113 6.74 -10.67 -4.04
C HIS A 113 7.71 -9.56 -4.40
N PHE A 114 8.63 -9.79 -5.34
CA PHE A 114 9.43 -8.71 -5.93
C PHE A 114 9.76 -8.97 -7.40
N GLU A 115 9.99 -7.87 -8.13
CA GLU A 115 10.28 -7.87 -9.57
C GLU A 115 11.54 -7.09 -9.88
N ILE A 116 12.36 -7.60 -10.83
CA ILE A 116 13.56 -6.96 -11.37
C ILE A 116 13.43 -6.90 -12.88
N THR A 117 12.89 -5.83 -13.40
CA THR A 117 12.60 -5.65 -14.83
C THR A 117 13.87 -5.73 -15.70
N ALA A 118 14.98 -5.19 -15.20
CA ALA A 118 16.26 -5.14 -15.91
C ALA A 118 16.74 -6.53 -16.38
N ILE A 119 16.37 -7.59 -15.65
CA ILE A 119 16.73 -8.98 -15.97
C ILE A 119 15.50 -9.87 -16.24
N GLY A 120 14.30 -9.29 -16.20
CA GLY A 120 13.04 -10.03 -16.40
C GLY A 120 12.79 -11.07 -15.30
N GLY A 121 13.25 -10.79 -14.08
CA GLY A 121 13.14 -11.69 -12.93
C GLY A 121 11.96 -11.35 -12.04
N ILE A 122 11.29 -12.39 -11.55
CA ILE A 122 10.16 -12.29 -10.61
C ILE A 122 10.36 -13.32 -9.51
N TYR A 123 10.20 -12.91 -8.27
CA TYR A 123 10.21 -13.80 -7.12
C TYR A 123 8.87 -13.79 -6.40
N ASP A 124 8.38 -14.99 -6.09
CA ASP A 124 7.21 -15.22 -5.25
C ASP A 124 7.60 -16.19 -4.13
N GLY A 125 7.48 -15.79 -2.88
CA GLY A 125 7.85 -16.62 -1.73
C GLY A 125 6.95 -16.41 -0.52
N SER A 126 7.12 -17.27 0.47
CA SER A 126 6.39 -17.25 1.73
C SER A 126 7.33 -17.32 2.92
N LEU A 127 7.23 -16.35 3.81
CA LEU A 127 7.97 -16.29 5.06
C LEU A 127 7.47 -17.35 6.04
N ASN A 128 8.38 -18.11 6.63
CA ASN A 128 8.03 -19.10 7.64
C ASN A 128 7.64 -18.43 8.98
N LYS A 129 7.03 -19.21 9.88
CA LYS A 129 6.56 -18.72 11.19
C LYS A 129 7.67 -18.18 12.08
N ASP A 130 8.86 -18.75 11.94
CA ASP A 130 10.04 -18.36 12.74
C ASP A 130 10.75 -17.14 12.16
N LYS A 131 10.29 -16.61 11.02
CA LYS A 131 10.83 -15.45 10.32
C LYS A 131 12.31 -15.61 9.93
N SER A 132 12.74 -16.84 9.74
CA SER A 132 14.13 -17.23 9.43
C SER A 132 14.34 -17.66 7.99
N GLU A 133 13.26 -18.00 7.29
CA GLU A 133 13.30 -18.53 5.92
C GLU A 133 12.14 -18.03 5.10
N ILE A 134 12.39 -17.75 3.81
CA ILE A 134 11.38 -17.47 2.79
C ILE A 134 11.55 -18.53 1.71
N ALA A 135 10.62 -19.48 1.64
CA ALA A 135 10.58 -20.48 0.61
C ALA A 135 9.79 -19.95 -0.59
N GLY A 136 10.33 -20.08 -1.81
CA GLY A 136 9.68 -19.53 -2.98
C GLY A 136 10.28 -19.98 -4.30
N HIS A 137 9.87 -19.27 -5.35
CA HIS A 137 10.24 -19.53 -6.73
C HIS A 137 10.73 -18.27 -7.43
N TRP A 138 11.81 -18.43 -8.17
CA TRP A 138 12.35 -17.42 -9.08
C TRP A 138 11.95 -17.75 -10.51
N LYS A 139 11.29 -16.81 -11.17
CA LYS A 139 10.86 -16.92 -12.56
C LYS A 139 11.68 -15.98 -13.42
N GLN A 140 12.35 -16.52 -14.45
CA GLN A 140 13.15 -15.72 -15.38
C GLN A 140 13.26 -16.44 -16.72
N SER A 141 13.07 -15.72 -17.83
CA SER A 141 13.23 -16.26 -19.20
C SER A 141 12.44 -17.56 -19.46
N GLY A 142 11.25 -17.69 -18.88
CA GLY A 142 10.39 -18.86 -19.00
C GLY A 142 10.79 -20.05 -18.11
N GLN A 143 11.81 -19.92 -17.29
CA GLN A 143 12.17 -20.89 -16.27
C GLN A 143 11.50 -20.54 -14.94
N ASP A 144 11.17 -21.57 -14.16
CA ASP A 144 10.66 -21.49 -12.80
C ASP A 144 11.61 -22.32 -11.91
N LEU A 145 12.36 -21.63 -11.06
CA LEU A 145 13.42 -22.20 -10.25
C LEU A 145 13.06 -22.08 -8.77
N GLU A 146 13.23 -23.14 -8.01
CA GLU A 146 13.11 -23.08 -6.56
C GLU A 146 14.22 -22.20 -5.98
N LEU A 147 13.84 -21.27 -5.09
CA LEU A 147 14.76 -20.39 -4.38
C LEU A 147 14.27 -20.17 -2.95
N SER A 148 14.95 -20.82 -2.02
CA SER A 148 14.76 -20.57 -0.60
C SER A 148 15.79 -19.54 -0.10
N LEU A 149 15.31 -18.55 0.64
CA LEU A 149 16.10 -17.48 1.22
C LEU A 149 16.18 -17.67 2.73
N THR A 150 17.38 -17.72 3.29
CA THR A 150 17.63 -17.82 4.72
C THR A 150 18.10 -16.46 5.24
N ARG A 151 17.59 -16.05 6.40
CA ARG A 151 17.96 -14.77 7.03
C ARG A 151 19.44 -14.78 7.42
N SER A 152 20.17 -13.75 7.00
CA SER A 152 21.53 -13.51 7.47
C SER A 152 21.49 -13.01 8.92
N LYS A 153 22.42 -13.54 9.72
CA LYS A 153 22.65 -13.09 11.10
C LYS A 153 23.57 -11.87 11.11
#